data_54c9997164af1a165a3d8d88138473ef
#
_entry.id   54c9997164af1a165a3d8d88138473ef
#
_cell.length_a   1.000
_cell.length_b   1.000
_cell.length_c   1.000
_cell.angle_alpha   90.00
_cell.angle_beta   90.00
_cell.angle_gamma   90.00
#
_symmetry.space_group_name_H-M   'P 1'
#
loop_
_entity.id
_entity.type
_entity.pdbx_description
1 polymer ?
#
loop_
_entity_poly.entity_id
_entity_poly.type
_entity_poly.pdbx_seq_one_letter_code
_entity_poly.pdbx_strand_id
1 'polypeptide(L)'
;MEQQVDQNQNQLVGSAKLLLGVGLDNFISLLVFGLIFILGVLGNTLVISVVARSKPGQTRSTTNIFILNLSVADLSYLLFCVPFQSTIYMLPTWILGAFICKFIHFFFTVSMLVSIFTLSAMSVDRYVAIVHARKASWIRVGRHATLGVVLIWILSVGMAAPVAHYQNLVEREDNSSFCWEVWPDRHRRVYVMCSFVFGYLLPLALISVCYMKVSAHGAPRARDA
;
A
#
# COMPACT_ATOMS: atom_id res chain seq x y z
N MET A 1 -20.70 47.59 -27.64
CA MET A 1 -20.35 46.41 -28.41
C MET A 1 -18.93 45.92 -28.09
N GLU A 2 -17.93 46.78 -28.01
CA GLU A 2 -16.53 46.45 -27.67
C GLU A 2 -16.37 45.80 -26.27
N GLN A 3 -17.02 46.33 -25.24
CA GLN A 3 -16.92 45.78 -23.87
C GLN A 3 -17.45 44.34 -23.74
N GLN A 4 -18.42 43.97 -24.54
CA GLN A 4 -19.02 42.63 -24.54
C GLN A 4 -18.13 41.62 -25.28
N VAL A 5 -17.39 42.06 -26.30
CA VAL A 5 -16.39 41.24 -27.02
C VAL A 5 -15.20 40.97 -26.12
N ASP A 6 -14.75 41.98 -25.36
CA ASP A 6 -13.61 41.86 -24.45
C ASP A 6 -13.92 40.93 -23.25
N GLN A 7 -15.13 40.98 -22.70
CA GLN A 7 -15.59 40.05 -21.66
C GLN A 7 -15.67 38.61 -22.15
N ASN A 8 -16.16 38.37 -23.38
CA ASN A 8 -16.21 37.05 -23.97
C ASN A 8 -14.82 36.49 -24.26
N GLN A 9 -13.89 37.33 -24.71
CA GLN A 9 -12.51 36.92 -24.95
C GLN A 9 -11.79 36.54 -23.66
N ASN A 10 -11.98 37.30 -22.59
CA ASN A 10 -11.40 36.99 -21.27
C ASN A 10 -11.98 35.71 -20.64
N GLN A 11 -13.28 35.44 -20.84
CA GLN A 11 -13.90 34.18 -20.42
C GLN A 11 -13.36 32.98 -21.22
N LEU A 12 -13.18 33.10 -22.54
CA LEU A 12 -12.61 32.07 -23.39
C LEU A 12 -11.17 31.74 -23.00
N VAL A 13 -10.35 32.76 -22.77
CA VAL A 13 -8.94 32.58 -22.36
C VAL A 13 -8.86 31.96 -20.95
N GLY A 14 -9.74 32.35 -20.03
CA GLY A 14 -9.85 31.76 -18.71
C GLY A 14 -10.24 30.28 -18.76
N SER A 15 -11.24 29.93 -19.57
CA SER A 15 -11.69 28.55 -19.78
C SER A 15 -10.62 27.68 -20.47
N ALA A 16 -9.91 28.22 -21.47
CA ALA A 16 -8.82 27.52 -22.13
C ALA A 16 -7.64 27.25 -21.19
N LYS A 17 -7.27 28.21 -20.34
CA LYS A 17 -6.22 28.02 -19.31
C LYS A 17 -6.63 26.98 -18.28
N LEU A 18 -7.88 26.95 -17.84
CA LEU A 18 -8.42 25.97 -16.92
C LEU A 18 -8.42 24.56 -17.55
N LEU A 19 -8.88 24.42 -18.78
CA LEU A 19 -8.87 23.16 -19.53
C LEU A 19 -7.45 22.64 -19.78
N LEU A 20 -6.50 23.53 -20.09
CA LEU A 20 -5.11 23.16 -20.29
C LEU A 20 -4.46 22.70 -18.97
N GLY A 21 -4.75 23.36 -17.83
CA GLY A 21 -4.28 22.97 -16.52
C GLY A 21 -4.83 21.61 -16.10
N VAL A 22 -6.13 21.39 -16.24
CA VAL A 22 -6.76 20.07 -15.95
C VAL A 22 -6.20 18.97 -16.86
N GLY A 23 -5.97 19.26 -18.14
CA GLY A 23 -5.36 18.31 -19.06
C GLY A 23 -3.92 17.95 -18.69
N LEU A 24 -3.13 18.92 -18.22
CA LEU A 24 -1.75 18.69 -17.81
C LEU A 24 -1.70 17.87 -16.51
N ASP A 25 -2.54 18.17 -15.52
CA ASP A 25 -2.62 17.44 -14.26
C ASP A 25 -3.02 15.98 -14.47
N ASN A 26 -3.98 15.73 -15.35
CA ASN A 26 -4.39 14.37 -15.73
C ASN A 26 -3.27 13.63 -16.44
N PHE A 27 -2.54 14.30 -17.34
CA PHE A 27 -1.40 13.71 -18.05
C PHE A 27 -0.26 13.35 -17.09
N ILE A 28 0.09 14.24 -16.15
CA ILE A 28 1.12 13.99 -15.14
C ILE A 28 0.71 12.81 -14.26
N SER A 29 -0.54 12.79 -13.81
CA SER A 29 -1.07 11.70 -12.99
C SER A 29 -0.99 10.36 -13.72
N LEU A 30 -1.39 10.30 -14.99
CA LEU A 30 -1.30 9.09 -15.82
C LEU A 30 0.14 8.62 -16.00
N LEU A 31 1.06 9.55 -16.25
CA LEU A 31 2.48 9.24 -16.37
C LEU A 31 3.03 8.62 -15.08
N VAL A 32 2.71 9.21 -13.92
CA VAL A 32 3.16 8.73 -12.61
C VAL A 32 2.57 7.35 -12.31
N PHE A 33 1.26 7.15 -12.49
CA PHE A 33 0.63 5.84 -12.30
C PHE A 33 1.19 4.78 -13.27
N GLY A 34 1.43 5.16 -14.52
CA GLY A 34 2.04 4.27 -15.51
C GLY A 34 3.46 3.85 -15.13
N LEU A 35 4.29 4.78 -14.70
CA LEU A 35 5.64 4.47 -14.21
C LEU A 35 5.63 3.57 -12.97
N ILE A 36 4.79 3.88 -11.98
CA ILE A 36 4.62 3.05 -10.77
C ILE A 36 4.20 1.64 -11.17
N PHE A 37 3.21 1.51 -12.07
CA PHE A 37 2.71 0.23 -12.55
C PHE A 37 3.81 -0.58 -13.23
N ILE A 38 4.48 -0.02 -14.22
CA ILE A 38 5.51 -0.73 -15.01
C ILE A 38 6.69 -1.15 -14.12
N LEU A 39 7.26 -0.20 -13.38
CA LEU A 39 8.42 -0.48 -12.53
C LEU A 39 8.07 -1.45 -11.39
N GLY A 40 6.90 -1.29 -10.80
CA GLY A 40 6.43 -2.17 -9.73
C GLY A 40 6.14 -3.59 -10.22
N VAL A 41 5.47 -3.75 -11.37
CA VAL A 41 5.20 -5.08 -11.94
C VAL A 41 6.51 -5.77 -12.34
N LEU A 42 7.41 -5.08 -13.01
CA LEU A 42 8.71 -5.65 -13.40
C LEU A 42 9.55 -6.03 -12.17
N GLY A 43 9.66 -5.13 -11.20
CA GLY A 43 10.45 -5.36 -9.99
C GLY A 43 9.94 -6.53 -9.16
N ASN A 44 8.65 -6.56 -8.86
CA ASN A 44 8.06 -7.63 -8.04
C ASN A 44 8.04 -8.98 -8.79
N THR A 45 7.79 -8.99 -10.10
CA THR A 45 7.89 -10.20 -10.91
C THR A 45 9.31 -10.76 -10.94
N LEU A 46 10.31 -9.89 -11.05
CA LEU A 46 11.71 -10.29 -11.00
C LEU A 46 12.06 -10.94 -9.65
N VAL A 47 11.67 -10.32 -8.54
CA VAL A 47 11.88 -10.86 -7.18
C VAL A 47 11.22 -12.23 -7.03
N ILE A 48 9.95 -12.38 -7.42
CA ILE A 48 9.24 -13.67 -7.39
C ILE A 48 9.99 -14.71 -8.21
N SER A 49 10.43 -14.35 -9.42
CA SER A 49 11.15 -15.27 -10.32
C SER A 49 12.47 -15.73 -9.72
N VAL A 50 13.24 -14.85 -9.10
CA VAL A 50 14.51 -15.19 -8.47
C VAL A 50 14.30 -16.10 -7.26
N VAL A 51 13.34 -15.76 -6.38
CA VAL A 51 13.04 -16.56 -5.18
C VAL A 51 12.45 -17.93 -5.54
N ALA A 52 11.64 -18.00 -6.60
CA ALA A 52 11.06 -19.27 -7.06
C ALA A 52 12.08 -20.22 -7.70
N ARG A 53 13.15 -19.70 -8.31
CA ARG A 53 14.24 -20.49 -8.92
C ARG A 53 15.23 -21.06 -7.91
N SER A 54 15.10 -20.78 -6.63
CA SER A 54 15.95 -21.38 -5.58
C SER A 54 15.80 -22.91 -5.62
N LYS A 55 16.95 -23.61 -5.55
CA LYS A 55 17.04 -25.06 -5.82
C LYS A 55 16.02 -25.88 -5.02
N PRO A 56 15.35 -26.88 -5.65
CA PRO A 56 14.49 -27.84 -4.95
C PRO A 56 15.33 -28.57 -3.89
N GLY A 57 14.84 -28.64 -2.65
CA GLY A 57 15.53 -29.32 -1.53
C GLY A 57 16.24 -28.39 -0.54
N GLN A 58 16.46 -27.12 -0.87
CA GLN A 58 16.95 -26.15 0.11
C GLN A 58 15.75 -25.58 0.87
N THR A 59 15.70 -25.77 2.18
CA THR A 59 14.69 -25.17 3.07
C THR A 59 14.63 -23.68 2.79
N ARG A 60 13.48 -23.19 2.30
CA ARG A 60 13.32 -21.76 2.02
C ARG A 60 13.63 -20.97 3.29
N SER A 61 14.60 -20.10 3.21
CA SER A 61 14.93 -19.17 4.30
C SER A 61 13.64 -18.40 4.71
N THR A 62 13.44 -18.19 6.01
CA THR A 62 12.31 -17.39 6.54
C THR A 62 12.22 -16.03 5.85
N THR A 63 13.37 -15.41 5.60
CA THR A 63 13.47 -14.16 4.86
C THR A 63 12.90 -14.26 3.44
N ASN A 64 13.19 -15.34 2.72
CA ASN A 64 12.66 -15.55 1.36
C ASN A 64 11.13 -15.69 1.34
N ILE A 65 10.55 -16.31 2.38
CA ILE A 65 9.09 -16.42 2.53
C ILE A 65 8.45 -15.05 2.69
N PHE A 66 9.02 -14.19 3.53
CA PHE A 66 8.52 -12.83 3.72
C PHE A 66 8.73 -11.94 2.48
N ILE A 67 9.88 -12.03 1.82
CA ILE A 67 10.13 -11.29 0.57
C ILE A 67 9.13 -11.71 -0.51
N LEU A 68 8.87 -13.01 -0.65
CA LEU A 68 7.88 -13.52 -1.60
C LEU A 68 6.48 -13.00 -1.27
N ASN A 69 6.09 -13.04 0.02
CA ASN A 69 4.81 -12.52 0.46
C ASN A 69 4.64 -11.03 0.16
N LEU A 70 5.67 -10.22 0.42
CA LEU A 70 5.68 -8.79 0.11
C LEU A 70 5.49 -8.55 -1.39
N SER A 71 6.30 -9.24 -2.22
CA SER A 71 6.21 -9.09 -3.67
C SER A 71 4.87 -9.55 -4.26
N VAL A 72 4.24 -10.59 -3.68
CA VAL A 72 2.91 -11.04 -4.10
C VAL A 72 1.84 -10.01 -3.71
N ALA A 73 1.89 -9.45 -2.50
CA ALA A 73 0.96 -8.41 -2.06
C ALA A 73 1.07 -7.15 -2.93
N ASP A 74 2.30 -6.69 -3.19
CA ASP A 74 2.55 -5.51 -4.02
C ASP A 74 2.12 -5.73 -5.48
N LEU A 75 2.43 -6.91 -6.05
CA LEU A 75 2.01 -7.25 -7.41
C LEU A 75 0.48 -7.33 -7.52
N SER A 76 -0.19 -7.91 -6.52
CA SER A 76 -1.65 -7.97 -6.47
C SER A 76 -2.25 -6.57 -6.40
N TYR A 77 -1.70 -5.66 -5.59
CA TYR A 77 -2.13 -4.27 -5.56
C TYR A 77 -1.95 -3.57 -6.91
N LEU A 78 -0.77 -3.73 -7.54
CA LEU A 78 -0.49 -3.11 -8.83
C LEU A 78 -1.45 -3.58 -9.92
N LEU A 79 -1.77 -4.88 -9.96
CA LEU A 79 -2.63 -5.45 -11.00
C LEU A 79 -4.12 -5.17 -10.77
N PHE A 80 -4.58 -5.20 -9.52
CA PHE A 80 -6.01 -5.12 -9.20
C PHE A 80 -6.46 -3.74 -8.71
N CYS A 81 -5.57 -2.89 -8.20
CA CYS A 81 -5.96 -1.58 -7.69
C CYS A 81 -5.53 -0.43 -8.59
N VAL A 82 -4.28 -0.40 -9.01
CA VAL A 82 -3.72 0.76 -9.72
C VAL A 82 -4.48 1.11 -11.00
N PRO A 83 -4.87 0.16 -11.89
CA PRO A 83 -5.61 0.50 -13.10
C PRO A 83 -6.96 1.15 -12.82
N PHE A 84 -7.68 0.66 -11.82
CA PHE A 84 -8.98 1.21 -11.44
C PHE A 84 -8.86 2.50 -10.64
N GLN A 85 -7.85 2.60 -9.78
CA GLN A 85 -7.61 3.82 -8.99
C GLN A 85 -7.21 5.00 -9.89
N SER A 86 -6.47 4.75 -10.97
CA SER A 86 -6.15 5.80 -11.93
C SER A 86 -7.40 6.40 -12.59
N THR A 87 -8.50 5.63 -12.73
CA THR A 87 -9.76 6.14 -13.29
C THR A 87 -10.45 7.19 -12.42
N ILE A 88 -10.24 7.15 -11.09
CA ILE A 88 -10.77 8.16 -10.16
C ILE A 88 -10.23 9.56 -10.48
N TYR A 89 -8.97 9.63 -10.94
CA TYR A 89 -8.31 10.89 -11.31
C TYR A 89 -8.56 11.32 -12.75
N MET A 90 -9.01 10.40 -13.60
CA MET A 90 -9.21 10.63 -15.03
C MET A 90 -10.64 10.95 -15.40
N LEU A 91 -11.61 10.39 -14.68
CA LEU A 91 -13.02 10.50 -15.01
C LEU A 91 -13.74 11.48 -14.10
N PRO A 92 -14.60 12.36 -14.64
CA PRO A 92 -15.37 13.31 -13.85
C PRO A 92 -16.45 12.64 -12.98
N THR A 93 -16.82 11.40 -13.32
CA THR A 93 -17.83 10.61 -12.61
C THR A 93 -17.38 9.16 -12.46
N TRP A 94 -17.83 8.50 -11.41
CA TRP A 94 -17.54 7.08 -11.20
C TRP A 94 -18.48 6.19 -12.02
N ILE A 95 -17.93 5.39 -12.94
CA ILE A 95 -18.70 4.55 -13.86
C ILE A 95 -18.56 3.04 -13.59
N LEU A 96 -17.68 2.63 -12.65
CA LEU A 96 -17.33 1.23 -12.44
C LEU A 96 -18.25 0.50 -11.45
N GLY A 97 -19.28 1.16 -10.96
CA GLY A 97 -20.28 0.56 -10.08
C GLY A 97 -19.84 0.41 -8.61
N ALA A 98 -20.77 0.02 -7.75
CA ALA A 98 -20.57 -0.03 -6.30
C ALA A 98 -19.60 -1.13 -5.87
N PHE A 99 -19.63 -2.28 -6.54
CA PHE A 99 -18.73 -3.40 -6.21
C PHE A 99 -17.25 -3.01 -6.37
N ILE A 100 -16.90 -2.44 -7.51
CA ILE A 100 -15.52 -2.02 -7.79
C ILE A 100 -15.09 -0.90 -6.84
N CYS A 101 -15.98 0.05 -6.52
CA CYS A 101 -15.72 1.10 -5.53
C CYS A 101 -15.31 0.50 -4.17
N LYS A 102 -16.06 -0.46 -3.64
CA LYS A 102 -15.76 -1.14 -2.37
C LYS A 102 -14.50 -2.00 -2.46
N PHE A 103 -14.38 -2.79 -3.52
CA PHE A 103 -13.28 -3.72 -3.72
C PHE A 103 -11.93 -3.03 -3.77
N ILE A 104 -11.79 -1.94 -4.54
CA ILE A 104 -10.52 -1.24 -4.70
C ILE A 104 -10.02 -0.70 -3.35
N HIS A 105 -10.87 0.00 -2.60
CA HIS A 105 -10.47 0.60 -1.34
C HIS A 105 -10.20 -0.43 -0.25
N PHE A 106 -11.01 -1.49 -0.20
CA PHE A 106 -10.76 -2.64 0.67
C PHE A 106 -9.42 -3.30 0.35
N PHE A 107 -9.22 -3.66 -0.92
CA PHE A 107 -8.01 -4.39 -1.33
C PHE A 107 -6.74 -3.53 -1.21
N PHE A 108 -6.84 -2.24 -1.48
CA PHE A 108 -5.78 -1.27 -1.21
C PHE A 108 -5.37 -1.32 0.27
N THR A 109 -6.34 -1.24 1.18
CA THR A 109 -6.08 -1.26 2.63
C THR A 109 -5.48 -2.60 3.07
N VAL A 110 -5.99 -3.72 2.55
CA VAL A 110 -5.42 -5.05 2.83
C VAL A 110 -3.96 -5.13 2.38
N SER A 111 -3.68 -4.78 1.13
CA SER A 111 -2.31 -4.85 0.58
C SER A 111 -1.33 -3.96 1.34
N MET A 112 -1.75 -2.75 1.68
CA MET A 112 -0.96 -1.81 2.49
C MET A 112 -0.61 -2.41 3.87
N LEU A 113 -1.59 -2.97 4.57
CA LEU A 113 -1.37 -3.58 5.89
C LEU A 113 -0.50 -4.84 5.79
N VAL A 114 -0.72 -5.69 4.78
CA VAL A 114 0.13 -6.87 4.54
C VAL A 114 1.58 -6.46 4.33
N SER A 115 1.84 -5.42 3.54
CA SER A 115 3.20 -4.93 3.30
C SER A 115 3.83 -4.39 4.59
N ILE A 116 3.11 -3.57 5.37
CA ILE A 116 3.60 -3.00 6.64
C ILE A 116 3.93 -4.11 7.66
N PHE A 117 3.02 -5.06 7.86
CA PHE A 117 3.22 -6.16 8.83
C PHE A 117 4.30 -7.12 8.35
N THR A 118 4.44 -7.34 7.05
CA THR A 118 5.53 -8.16 6.49
C THR A 118 6.89 -7.51 6.73
N LEU A 119 7.03 -6.19 6.50
CA LEU A 119 8.25 -5.45 6.81
C LEU A 119 8.60 -5.50 8.31
N SER A 120 7.59 -5.41 9.16
CA SER A 120 7.76 -5.56 10.62
C SER A 120 8.26 -6.96 10.98
N ALA A 121 7.66 -8.01 10.41
CA ALA A 121 8.09 -9.39 10.61
C ALA A 121 9.51 -9.63 10.11
N MET A 122 9.88 -9.05 8.95
CA MET A 122 11.25 -9.11 8.42
C MET A 122 12.26 -8.43 9.35
N SER A 123 11.89 -7.32 9.98
CA SER A 123 12.76 -6.63 10.95
C SER A 123 13.00 -7.48 12.19
N VAL A 124 11.98 -8.19 12.68
CA VAL A 124 12.12 -9.16 13.78
C VAL A 124 12.96 -10.36 13.35
N ASP A 125 12.75 -10.91 12.14
CA ASP A 125 13.56 -12.00 11.60
C ASP A 125 15.04 -11.63 11.54
N ARG A 126 15.36 -10.41 11.10
CA ARG A 126 16.74 -9.89 11.09
C ARG A 126 17.32 -9.71 12.49
N TYR A 127 16.55 -9.16 13.40
CA TYR A 127 16.94 -9.02 14.80
C TYR A 127 17.28 -10.40 15.43
N VAL A 128 16.40 -11.38 15.27
CA VAL A 128 16.63 -12.75 15.79
C VAL A 128 17.86 -13.38 15.15
N ALA A 129 18.07 -13.20 13.85
CA ALA A 129 19.21 -13.77 13.14
C ALA A 129 20.55 -13.27 13.66
N ILE A 130 20.63 -11.96 13.99
CA ILE A 130 21.89 -11.29 14.34
C ILE A 130 22.12 -11.32 15.86
N VAL A 131 21.15 -10.89 16.64
CA VAL A 131 21.34 -10.71 18.10
C VAL A 131 21.14 -12.03 18.85
N HIS A 132 20.30 -12.93 18.37
CA HIS A 132 20.01 -14.22 19.00
C HIS A 132 20.43 -15.41 18.14
N ALA A 133 21.62 -15.39 17.56
CA ALA A 133 22.11 -16.39 16.63
C ALA A 133 22.02 -17.85 17.15
N ARG A 134 22.23 -18.09 18.45
CA ARG A 134 22.08 -19.44 19.04
C ARG A 134 20.63 -19.97 18.99
N LYS A 135 19.63 -19.09 19.15
CA LYS A 135 18.19 -19.45 19.10
C LYS A 135 17.61 -19.35 17.71
N ALA A 136 18.34 -18.74 16.77
CA ALA A 136 17.87 -18.48 15.42
C ALA A 136 17.46 -19.76 14.68
N SER A 137 18.20 -20.86 14.82
CA SER A 137 17.92 -22.16 14.20
C SER A 137 16.55 -22.73 14.62
N TRP A 138 16.10 -22.47 15.84
CA TRP A 138 14.82 -22.95 16.36
C TRP A 138 13.64 -22.03 15.99
N ILE A 139 13.89 -20.72 15.92
CA ILE A 139 12.85 -19.70 15.67
C ILE A 139 12.64 -19.51 14.17
N ARG A 140 13.72 -19.47 13.39
CA ARG A 140 13.72 -19.18 11.96
C ARG A 140 13.44 -20.45 11.13
N VAL A 141 12.32 -21.10 11.41
CA VAL A 141 11.83 -22.27 10.68
C VAL A 141 10.78 -21.83 9.67
N GLY A 142 10.85 -22.37 8.44
CA GLY A 142 9.93 -22.01 7.37
C GLY A 142 8.44 -22.10 7.76
N ARG A 143 8.09 -23.10 8.58
CA ARG A 143 6.73 -23.28 9.09
C ARG A 143 6.26 -22.09 9.94
N HIS A 144 7.11 -21.53 10.78
CA HIS A 144 6.78 -20.35 11.60
C HIS A 144 6.60 -19.10 10.73
N ALA A 145 7.46 -18.93 9.71
CA ALA A 145 7.32 -17.83 8.77
C ALA A 145 6.03 -17.92 7.97
N THR A 146 5.66 -19.12 7.50
CA THR A 146 4.40 -19.34 6.78
C THR A 146 3.19 -19.05 7.68
N LEU A 147 3.21 -19.53 8.93
CA LEU A 147 2.15 -19.19 9.90
C LEU A 147 2.07 -17.68 10.14
N GLY A 148 3.21 -17.01 10.28
CA GLY A 148 3.28 -15.55 10.39
C GLY A 148 2.64 -14.84 9.19
N VAL A 149 2.91 -15.30 7.97
CA VAL A 149 2.27 -14.78 6.76
C VAL A 149 0.75 -14.96 6.80
N VAL A 150 0.25 -16.15 7.16
CA VAL A 150 -1.20 -16.40 7.27
C VAL A 150 -1.84 -15.46 8.29
N LEU A 151 -1.22 -15.28 9.45
CA LEU A 151 -1.71 -14.35 10.48
C LEU A 151 -1.71 -12.89 9.98
N ILE A 152 -0.68 -12.46 9.24
CA ILE A 152 -0.61 -11.14 8.63
C ILE A 152 -1.82 -10.91 7.70
N TRP A 153 -2.13 -11.86 6.83
CA TRP A 153 -3.29 -11.75 5.93
C TRP A 153 -4.62 -11.70 6.69
N ILE A 154 -4.82 -12.56 7.69
CA ILE A 154 -6.05 -12.57 8.51
C ILE A 154 -6.24 -11.23 9.22
N LEU A 155 -5.19 -10.70 9.87
CA LEU A 155 -5.24 -9.42 10.55
C LEU A 155 -5.50 -8.26 9.58
N SER A 156 -4.85 -8.26 8.43
CA SER A 156 -5.00 -7.22 7.42
C SER A 156 -6.42 -7.19 6.84
N VAL A 157 -6.99 -8.35 6.53
CA VAL A 157 -8.39 -8.48 6.07
C VAL A 157 -9.37 -8.01 7.15
N GLY A 158 -9.16 -8.42 8.40
CA GLY A 158 -10.00 -8.00 9.53
C GLY A 158 -9.97 -6.48 9.76
N MET A 159 -8.79 -5.88 9.71
CA MET A 159 -8.65 -4.42 9.86
C MET A 159 -9.20 -3.63 8.67
N ALA A 160 -9.18 -4.19 7.47
CA ALA A 160 -9.71 -3.55 6.28
C ALA A 160 -11.25 -3.73 6.12
N ALA A 161 -11.86 -4.69 6.79
CA ALA A 161 -13.30 -5.01 6.64
C ALA A 161 -14.23 -3.79 6.82
N PRO A 162 -14.00 -2.86 7.79
CA PRO A 162 -14.81 -1.66 7.91
C PRO A 162 -14.77 -0.76 6.66
N VAL A 163 -13.65 -0.71 5.95
CA VAL A 163 -13.53 0.08 4.70
C VAL A 163 -14.50 -0.44 3.65
N ALA A 164 -14.58 -1.77 3.45
CA ALA A 164 -15.53 -2.37 2.52
C ALA A 164 -17.00 -2.06 2.89
N HIS A 165 -17.30 -1.92 4.18
CA HIS A 165 -18.64 -1.63 4.66
C HIS A 165 -19.05 -0.18 4.41
N TYR A 166 -18.15 0.77 4.72
CA TYR A 166 -18.44 2.20 4.68
C TYR A 166 -18.11 2.89 3.35
N GLN A 167 -17.45 2.21 2.41
CA GLN A 167 -17.23 2.73 1.06
C GLN A 167 -18.49 2.54 0.22
N ASN A 168 -19.02 3.63 -0.34
CA ASN A 168 -20.29 3.60 -1.10
C ASN A 168 -20.24 4.54 -2.30
N LEU A 169 -21.19 4.35 -3.22
CA LEU A 169 -21.50 5.33 -4.26
C LEU A 169 -22.37 6.42 -3.66
N VAL A 170 -21.96 7.65 -3.88
CA VAL A 170 -22.73 8.85 -3.53
C VAL A 170 -23.14 9.53 -4.83
N GLU A 171 -24.43 9.72 -5.01
CA GLU A 171 -25.01 10.43 -6.16
C GLU A 171 -25.15 11.92 -5.81
N ARG A 172 -24.80 12.76 -6.76
CA ARG A 172 -24.98 14.19 -6.68
C ARG A 172 -26.24 14.62 -7.44
N GLU A 173 -26.73 15.84 -7.18
CA GLU A 173 -27.92 16.40 -7.83
C GLU A 173 -27.84 16.47 -9.37
N ASP A 174 -26.64 16.47 -9.93
CA ASP A 174 -26.34 16.47 -11.38
C ASP A 174 -26.28 15.06 -11.99
N ASN A 175 -26.77 14.02 -11.30
CA ASN A 175 -26.68 12.60 -11.68
C ASN A 175 -25.24 12.06 -11.81
N SER A 176 -24.24 12.78 -11.32
CA SER A 176 -22.87 12.26 -11.24
C SER A 176 -22.71 11.37 -10.00
N SER A 177 -22.06 10.22 -10.15
CA SER A 177 -21.77 9.29 -9.05
C SER A 177 -20.31 9.39 -8.64
N PHE A 178 -20.03 9.33 -7.35
CA PHE A 178 -18.68 9.32 -6.79
C PHE A 178 -18.50 8.13 -5.85
N CYS A 179 -17.33 7.52 -5.89
CA CYS A 179 -16.93 6.53 -4.92
C CYS A 179 -16.39 7.25 -3.67
N TRP A 180 -17.14 7.23 -2.59
CA TRP A 180 -16.81 7.98 -1.38
C TRP A 180 -17.05 7.19 -0.11
N GLU A 181 -16.32 7.53 0.94
CA GLU A 181 -16.51 6.93 2.26
C GLU A 181 -17.66 7.62 3.03
N VAL A 182 -18.62 6.81 3.50
CA VAL A 182 -19.80 7.29 4.24
C VAL A 182 -19.78 6.68 5.65
N TRP A 183 -19.04 7.32 6.53
CA TRP A 183 -18.88 6.87 7.91
C TRP A 183 -19.73 7.71 8.88
N PRO A 184 -20.33 7.07 9.91
CA PRO A 184 -20.73 7.82 11.12
C PRO A 184 -19.50 8.40 11.80
N ASP A 185 -19.53 9.65 12.21
CA ASP A 185 -18.37 10.39 12.75
C ASP A 185 -17.63 9.66 13.88
N ARG A 186 -18.37 9.02 14.78
CA ARG A 186 -17.78 8.24 15.87
C ARG A 186 -17.01 7.03 15.36
N HIS A 187 -17.59 6.26 14.44
CA HIS A 187 -16.96 5.06 13.89
C HIS A 187 -15.71 5.42 13.08
N ARG A 188 -15.79 6.48 12.28
CA ARG A 188 -14.63 7.01 11.54
C ARG A 188 -13.49 7.37 12.45
N ARG A 189 -13.74 8.14 13.51
CA ARG A 189 -12.70 8.53 14.47
C ARG A 189 -12.04 7.31 15.12
N VAL A 190 -12.84 6.36 15.62
CA VAL A 190 -12.30 5.14 16.23
C VAL A 190 -11.47 4.34 15.23
N TYR A 191 -11.97 4.15 14.01
CA TYR A 191 -11.25 3.42 12.97
C TYR A 191 -9.93 4.07 12.60
N VAL A 192 -9.91 5.38 12.39
CA VAL A 192 -8.70 6.15 12.06
C VAL A 192 -7.67 6.04 13.19
N MET A 193 -8.09 6.21 14.45
CA MET A 193 -7.20 6.08 15.60
C MET A 193 -6.63 4.67 15.75
N CYS A 194 -7.47 3.63 15.63
CA CYS A 194 -7.02 2.24 15.66
C CYS A 194 -6.04 1.94 14.51
N SER A 195 -6.37 2.36 13.30
CA SER A 195 -5.51 2.16 12.13
C SER A 195 -4.17 2.91 12.27
N PHE A 196 -4.17 4.11 12.83
CA PHE A 196 -2.97 4.87 13.10
C PHE A 196 -2.07 4.17 14.13
N VAL A 197 -2.64 3.67 15.22
CA VAL A 197 -1.88 2.98 16.26
C VAL A 197 -1.35 1.63 15.77
N PHE A 198 -2.23 0.77 15.26
CA PHE A 198 -1.88 -0.61 14.90
C PHE A 198 -1.27 -0.74 13.49
N GLY A 199 -1.65 0.11 12.55
CA GLY A 199 -1.15 0.11 11.18
C GLY A 199 0.07 1.00 10.96
N TYR A 200 0.41 1.91 11.89
CA TYR A 200 1.54 2.82 11.70
C TYR A 200 2.47 2.88 12.93
N LEU A 201 1.99 3.34 14.10
CA LEU A 201 2.86 3.59 15.25
C LEU A 201 3.54 2.32 15.79
N LEU A 202 2.78 1.26 16.02
CA LEU A 202 3.33 0.00 16.53
C LEU A 202 4.30 -0.66 15.55
N PRO A 203 4.00 -0.83 14.26
CA PRO A 203 4.95 -1.30 13.27
C PRO A 203 6.22 -0.47 13.22
N LEU A 204 6.10 0.86 13.17
CA LEU A 204 7.25 1.78 13.13
C LEU A 204 8.13 1.64 14.37
N ALA A 205 7.52 1.60 15.57
CA ALA A 205 8.25 1.41 16.82
C ALA A 205 8.98 0.06 16.84
N LEU A 206 8.32 -1.01 16.41
CA LEU A 206 8.90 -2.35 16.35
C LEU A 206 10.09 -2.41 15.40
N ILE A 207 9.94 -1.87 14.19
CA ILE A 207 11.01 -1.78 13.19
C ILE A 207 12.19 -0.99 13.77
N SER A 208 11.94 0.19 14.33
CA SER A 208 12.96 1.07 14.91
C SER A 208 13.73 0.38 16.05
N VAL A 209 13.03 -0.27 16.98
CA VAL A 209 13.67 -1.01 18.08
C VAL A 209 14.52 -2.17 17.58
N CYS A 210 14.03 -2.94 16.60
CA CYS A 210 14.79 -4.04 16.01
C CYS A 210 16.09 -3.55 15.37
N TYR A 211 16.03 -2.49 14.55
CA TYR A 211 17.20 -1.94 13.88
C TYR A 211 18.18 -1.28 14.86
N MET A 212 17.71 -0.55 15.88
CA MET A 212 18.59 0.01 16.93
C MET A 212 19.36 -1.09 17.66
N LYS A 213 18.69 -2.20 18.03
CA LYS A 213 19.34 -3.32 18.70
C LYS A 213 20.34 -4.04 17.80
N VAL A 214 20.04 -4.20 16.52
CA VAL A 214 20.97 -4.76 15.53
C VAL A 214 22.20 -3.87 15.37
N SER A 215 22.01 -2.57 15.23
CA SER A 215 23.10 -1.60 15.12
C SER A 215 23.99 -1.58 16.37
N ALA A 216 23.39 -1.58 17.56
CA ALA A 216 24.14 -1.64 18.82
C ALA A 216 24.93 -2.94 19.00
N HIS A 217 24.44 -4.06 18.45
CA HIS A 217 25.13 -5.35 18.51
C HIS A 217 26.32 -5.42 17.54
N GLY A 218 26.23 -4.75 16.37
CA GLY A 218 27.29 -4.68 15.36
C GLY A 218 28.33 -3.60 15.62
N ALA A 219 28.09 -2.67 16.56
CA ALA A 219 29.07 -1.65 16.93
C ALA A 219 30.27 -2.32 17.62
N PRO A 220 31.52 -2.05 17.21
CA PRO A 220 32.69 -2.57 17.90
C PRO A 220 32.62 -2.12 19.36
N ARG A 221 32.68 -3.06 20.31
CA ARG A 221 32.85 -2.74 21.72
C ARG A 221 34.18 -1.98 21.86
N ALA A 222 34.07 -0.68 22.00
CA ALA A 222 35.19 0.17 22.45
C ALA A 222 35.41 -0.13 23.96
N ARG A 223 35.91 -1.32 24.27
CA ARG A 223 36.45 -1.74 25.55
C ARG A 223 37.55 -2.73 25.22
N ASP A 224 38.71 -2.21 25.08
CA ASP A 224 40.03 -2.76 25.40
C ASP A 224 41.07 -1.84 24.74
N ALA A 225 41.16 -0.62 25.28
CA ALA A 225 42.31 0.24 25.18
C ALA A 225 42.59 0.85 26.56
#